data_43727898024463ae3d686ba8a3f65971
#
_entry.id   43727898024463ae3d686ba8a3f65971
#
_cell.length_a   1.000
_cell.length_b   1.000
_cell.length_c   1.000
_cell.angle_alpha   90.00
_cell.angle_beta   90.00
_cell.angle_gamma   90.00
#
_symmetry.space_group_name_H-M   'P 1'
#
loop_
_entity.id
_entity.type
_entity.pdbx_description
1 polymer ?
#
loop_
_entity_poly.entity_id
_entity_poly.type
_entity_poly.pdbx_seq_one_letter_code
_entity_poly.pdbx_strand_id
1 'polypeptide(L)'
;MSKYATGKHSKAISDRSGMEFPYREMVREWNGAFVHYTEYEPKQPQLEPKPMGGDGVALLNVRPDRTEPSTTVLIPQNGFKTYQAGSGIINVSVPGHGLTNGTTYLFRGPPTISPGTGTPTNPVFAYATIPNFDGITGAQLGQGSGYAITTGLYDNGARVSTDYALSNFFFFTVNTDTATTGNVKGGGYGCSIGPITISA
;
A
#
# COMPACT_ATOMS: atom_id res chain seq x y z
N MET A 1 36.77 -65.63 12.26
CA MET A 1 37.34 -64.39 12.77
C MET A 1 36.52 -63.24 12.22
N SER A 2 35.89 -62.48 13.08
CA SER A 2 35.19 -61.25 12.65
C SER A 2 36.21 -60.25 12.15
N LYS A 3 36.14 -59.86 10.90
CA LYS A 3 36.98 -58.82 10.31
C LYS A 3 36.42 -57.46 10.73
N TYR A 4 37.07 -56.85 11.67
CA TYR A 4 36.78 -55.45 12.03
C TYR A 4 37.34 -54.49 10.98
N ALA A 5 36.68 -53.34 10.79
CA ALA A 5 37.18 -52.28 9.92
C ALA A 5 38.57 -51.84 10.40
N THR A 6 39.56 -51.83 9.49
CA THR A 6 40.96 -51.52 9.81
C THR A 6 41.42 -50.21 9.16
N GLY A 7 40.73 -49.11 9.38
CA GLY A 7 41.06 -47.79 8.87
C GLY A 7 41.25 -47.77 7.34
N LYS A 8 42.45 -47.52 6.85
CA LYS A 8 42.74 -47.47 5.40
C LYS A 8 42.42 -48.72 4.58
N HIS A 9 42.25 -49.85 5.29
CA HIS A 9 41.91 -51.14 4.68
C HIS A 9 40.44 -51.50 4.90
N SER A 10 39.64 -50.60 5.41
CA SER A 10 38.21 -50.81 5.56
C SER A 10 37.56 -51.01 4.22
N LYS A 11 36.48 -51.76 4.22
CA LYS A 11 35.61 -51.98 3.06
C LYS A 11 34.24 -51.42 3.29
N ALA A 12 33.56 -51.03 2.23
CA ALA A 12 32.20 -50.60 2.24
C ALA A 12 31.37 -51.33 1.14
N ILE A 13 30.09 -51.37 1.32
CA ILE A 13 29.19 -51.96 0.35
C ILE A 13 28.66 -50.82 -0.53
N SER A 14 28.72 -51.05 -1.85
CA SER A 14 28.13 -50.10 -2.81
C SER A 14 26.60 -50.17 -2.75
N ASP A 15 25.95 -49.01 -2.65
CA ASP A 15 24.50 -48.89 -2.65
C ASP A 15 23.87 -49.31 -4.00
N ARG A 16 24.68 -49.37 -5.07
CA ARG A 16 24.22 -49.74 -6.40
C ARG A 16 24.28 -51.23 -6.67
N SER A 17 25.46 -51.85 -6.50
CA SER A 17 25.66 -53.27 -6.79
C SER A 17 25.50 -54.18 -5.57
N GLY A 18 25.56 -53.63 -4.35
CA GLY A 18 25.60 -54.44 -3.15
C GLY A 18 26.93 -55.18 -2.94
N MET A 19 27.94 -54.91 -3.75
CA MET A 19 29.26 -55.52 -3.64
C MET A 19 30.18 -54.80 -2.67
N GLU A 20 31.11 -55.52 -2.09
CA GLU A 20 32.09 -55.02 -1.13
C GLU A 20 33.34 -54.49 -1.85
N PHE A 21 33.64 -53.18 -1.66
CA PHE A 21 34.77 -52.51 -2.27
C PHE A 21 35.65 -51.85 -1.19
N PRO A 22 36.92 -51.52 -1.50
CA PRO A 22 37.75 -50.72 -0.59
C PRO A 22 37.13 -49.36 -0.34
N TYR A 23 37.02 -48.94 0.95
CA TYR A 23 36.37 -47.68 1.32
C TYR A 23 36.99 -46.46 0.61
N ARG A 24 38.30 -46.50 0.29
CA ARG A 24 38.97 -45.41 -0.39
C ARG A 24 38.57 -45.18 -1.83
N GLU A 25 37.96 -46.19 -2.44
CA GLU A 25 37.50 -46.17 -3.84
C GLU A 25 36.03 -45.87 -3.96
N MET A 26 35.38 -45.61 -2.81
CA MET A 26 33.99 -45.23 -2.75
C MET A 26 33.78 -43.75 -2.94
N VAL A 27 32.81 -43.36 -3.71
CA VAL A 27 32.44 -41.96 -4.03
C VAL A 27 30.96 -41.75 -3.74
N ARG A 28 30.59 -40.56 -3.32
CA ARG A 28 29.19 -40.21 -3.14
C ARG A 28 28.62 -39.58 -4.41
N GLU A 29 27.54 -40.14 -4.93
CA GLU A 29 26.82 -39.60 -6.07
C GLU A 29 25.98 -38.37 -5.72
N TRP A 30 25.46 -37.69 -6.73
CA TRP A 30 24.60 -36.51 -6.61
C TRP A 30 23.27 -36.78 -5.87
N ASN A 31 22.77 -38.04 -5.94
CA ASN A 31 21.56 -38.49 -5.25
C ASN A 31 21.84 -38.90 -3.78
N GLY A 32 23.10 -38.86 -3.34
CA GLY A 32 23.53 -39.24 -2.02
C GLY A 32 23.96 -40.72 -1.88
N ALA A 33 23.80 -41.54 -2.90
CA ALA A 33 24.22 -42.92 -2.89
C ALA A 33 25.76 -43.02 -2.75
N PHE A 34 26.23 -44.05 -2.03
CA PHE A 34 27.64 -44.28 -1.81
C PHE A 34 28.07 -45.49 -2.64
N VAL A 35 28.76 -45.22 -3.75
CA VAL A 35 29.08 -46.20 -4.77
C VAL A 35 30.58 -46.29 -5.04
N HIS A 36 31.03 -47.39 -5.65
CA HIS A 36 32.37 -47.49 -6.13
C HIS A 36 32.62 -46.58 -7.34
N TYR A 37 33.83 -46.03 -7.50
CA TYR A 37 34.13 -45.06 -8.57
C TYR A 37 33.84 -45.60 -10.00
N THR A 38 33.89 -46.93 -10.23
CA THR A 38 33.55 -47.53 -11.51
C THR A 38 32.03 -47.55 -11.79
N GLU A 39 31.23 -47.39 -10.75
CA GLU A 39 29.78 -47.37 -10.82
C GLU A 39 29.23 -45.94 -10.75
N TYR A 40 30.12 -44.96 -10.60
CA TYR A 40 29.75 -43.57 -10.47
C TYR A 40 29.08 -43.01 -11.72
N GLU A 41 27.91 -42.42 -11.56
CA GLU A 41 27.21 -41.71 -12.60
C GLU A 41 27.13 -40.22 -12.28
N PRO A 42 27.60 -39.35 -13.19
CA PRO A 42 27.43 -37.91 -13.01
C PRO A 42 25.96 -37.53 -13.12
N LYS A 43 25.56 -36.47 -12.47
CA LYS A 43 24.22 -35.91 -12.56
C LYS A 43 23.90 -35.54 -14.00
N GLN A 44 22.74 -35.98 -14.48
CA GLN A 44 22.29 -35.65 -15.82
C GLN A 44 22.06 -34.13 -15.94
N PRO A 45 22.57 -33.47 -16.98
CA PRO A 45 22.43 -32.04 -17.17
C PRO A 45 20.97 -31.56 -17.25
N GLN A 46 20.05 -32.45 -17.60
CA GLN A 46 18.62 -32.16 -17.65
C GLN A 46 18.00 -31.96 -16.27
N LEU A 47 18.61 -32.51 -15.23
CA LEU A 47 18.17 -32.38 -13.84
C LEU A 47 18.68 -31.08 -13.20
N GLU A 48 19.56 -30.36 -13.84
CA GLU A 48 19.97 -29.03 -13.45
C GLU A 48 19.15 -28.02 -14.24
N PRO A 49 18.39 -27.15 -13.54
CA PRO A 49 17.74 -26.06 -14.24
C PRO A 49 18.82 -25.24 -14.95
N LYS A 50 18.70 -25.13 -16.27
CA LYS A 50 19.59 -24.23 -17.03
C LYS A 50 19.53 -22.87 -16.33
N PRO A 51 20.68 -22.25 -16.03
CA PRO A 51 20.66 -20.87 -15.60
C PRO A 51 19.96 -20.11 -16.71
N MET A 52 18.74 -19.66 -16.45
CA MET A 52 18.04 -18.76 -17.34
C MET A 52 18.97 -17.55 -17.43
N GLY A 53 19.54 -17.37 -18.62
CA GLY A 53 20.28 -16.15 -18.89
C GLY A 53 19.34 -15.02 -18.56
N GLY A 54 19.57 -14.34 -17.42
CA GLY A 54 18.70 -13.28 -16.99
C GLY A 54 18.60 -12.28 -18.11
N ASP A 55 17.41 -11.83 -18.44
CA ASP A 55 17.25 -10.66 -19.27
C ASP A 55 18.24 -9.62 -18.76
N GLY A 56 19.16 -9.15 -19.60
CA GLY A 56 20.18 -8.18 -19.21
C GLY A 56 19.57 -6.86 -18.72
N VAL A 57 18.26 -6.68 -18.86
CA VAL A 57 17.47 -5.58 -18.35
C VAL A 57 16.81 -5.94 -17.00
N ALA A 58 16.71 -7.24 -16.66
CA ALA A 58 16.16 -7.67 -15.38
C ALA A 58 17.18 -7.46 -14.25
N LEU A 59 16.87 -6.55 -13.37
CA LEU A 59 17.68 -6.30 -12.19
C LEU A 59 17.47 -7.39 -11.14
N LEU A 60 18.55 -8.01 -10.70
CA LEU A 60 18.52 -8.89 -9.54
C LEU A 60 18.30 -8.03 -8.28
N ASN A 61 17.29 -8.33 -7.49
CA ASN A 61 16.94 -7.57 -6.28
C ASN A 61 16.47 -6.13 -6.54
N VAL A 62 15.64 -5.95 -7.53
CA VAL A 62 14.99 -4.66 -7.77
C VAL A 62 14.18 -4.24 -6.56
N ARG A 63 14.55 -3.11 -6.00
CA ARG A 63 13.74 -2.38 -5.02
C ARG A 63 13.52 -0.98 -5.58
N PRO A 64 12.61 -0.83 -6.54
CA PRO A 64 12.29 0.49 -7.06
C PRO A 64 11.76 1.34 -5.92
N ASP A 65 12.17 2.58 -5.89
CA ASP A 65 11.56 3.56 -5.01
C ASP A 65 10.09 3.69 -5.44
N ARG A 66 9.22 3.26 -4.56
CA ARG A 66 7.80 3.24 -4.85
C ARG A 66 7.21 4.57 -4.47
N THR A 67 7.15 5.47 -5.41
CA THR A 67 6.36 6.68 -5.27
C THR A 67 4.89 6.29 -5.35
N GLU A 68 4.26 6.09 -4.23
CA GLU A 68 2.82 5.90 -4.22
C GLU A 68 2.15 7.21 -4.60
N PRO A 69 1.18 7.20 -5.54
CA PRO A 69 0.41 8.40 -5.82
C PRO A 69 -0.30 8.83 -4.53
N SER A 70 -0.39 10.13 -4.30
CA SER A 70 -1.06 10.67 -3.12
C SER A 70 -2.49 10.17 -3.08
N THR A 71 -2.77 9.33 -2.07
CA THR A 71 -4.07 8.73 -1.87
C THR A 71 -5.04 9.72 -1.25
N THR A 72 -6.34 9.49 -1.46
CA THR A 72 -7.37 10.23 -0.75
C THR A 72 -7.44 9.78 0.70
N VAL A 73 -7.63 10.73 1.61
CA VAL A 73 -7.81 10.46 3.05
C VAL A 73 -9.30 10.43 3.36
N LEU A 74 -9.77 9.38 4.02
CA LEU A 74 -11.15 9.28 4.45
C LEU A 74 -11.41 10.16 5.67
N ILE A 75 -12.53 10.87 5.64
CA ILE A 75 -12.97 11.71 6.73
C ILE A 75 -13.88 10.89 7.65
N PRO A 76 -13.65 10.87 8.95
CA PRO A 76 -14.49 10.14 9.89
C PRO A 76 -15.88 10.74 10.00
N GLN A 77 -16.82 9.96 10.53
CA GLN A 77 -18.16 10.44 10.82
C GLN A 77 -18.11 11.65 11.78
N ASN A 78 -18.89 12.70 11.48
CA ASN A 78 -18.86 13.98 12.21
C ASN A 78 -17.47 14.65 12.21
N GLY A 79 -16.68 14.41 11.17
CA GLY A 79 -15.34 14.99 11.03
C GLY A 79 -15.32 16.48 10.77
N PHE A 80 -16.39 17.06 10.22
CA PHE A 80 -16.50 18.50 9.98
C PHE A 80 -17.01 19.23 11.21
N LYS A 81 -16.48 20.40 11.45
CA LYS A 81 -16.96 21.31 12.49
C LYS A 81 -16.88 22.74 11.98
N THR A 82 -18.01 23.47 12.06
CA THR A 82 -18.03 24.90 11.81
C THR A 82 -17.68 25.67 13.08
N TYR A 83 -16.99 26.79 12.91
CA TYR A 83 -16.73 27.72 13.97
C TYR A 83 -17.48 29.02 13.69
N GLN A 84 -17.21 30.09 14.15
CA GLN A 84 -17.78 31.41 13.98
C GLN A 84 -18.94 31.52 12.94
N ALA A 85 -20.12 31.89 13.40
CA ALA A 85 -21.30 32.04 12.55
C ALA A 85 -21.03 33.01 11.39
N GLY A 86 -21.45 32.62 10.19
CA GLY A 86 -21.30 33.40 8.96
C GLY A 86 -19.90 33.45 8.36
N SER A 87 -18.90 32.80 8.98
CA SER A 87 -17.52 32.85 8.46
C SER A 87 -17.21 31.89 7.32
N GLY A 88 -18.01 30.83 7.16
CA GLY A 88 -17.72 29.74 6.23
C GLY A 88 -16.47 28.92 6.60
N ILE A 89 -15.90 29.12 7.78
CA ILE A 89 -14.72 28.39 8.23
C ILE A 89 -15.12 27.03 8.74
N ILE A 90 -14.48 25.99 8.17
CA ILE A 90 -14.71 24.60 8.51
C ILE A 90 -13.41 24.00 9.01
N ASN A 91 -13.45 23.42 10.19
CA ASN A 91 -12.36 22.59 10.71
C ASN A 91 -12.70 21.12 10.48
N VAL A 92 -11.70 20.34 10.07
CA VAL A 92 -11.85 18.91 9.78
C VAL A 92 -10.93 18.13 10.68
N SER A 93 -11.49 17.17 11.42
CA SER A 93 -10.76 16.28 12.30
C SER A 93 -10.47 14.97 11.56
N VAL A 94 -9.20 14.75 11.21
CA VAL A 94 -8.71 13.53 10.58
C VAL A 94 -7.35 13.19 11.17
N PRO A 95 -7.27 12.28 12.12
CA PRO A 95 -6.01 11.90 12.75
C PRO A 95 -4.99 11.40 11.74
N GLY A 96 -3.78 11.94 11.78
CA GLY A 96 -2.68 11.51 10.93
C GLY A 96 -2.91 11.76 9.43
N HIS A 97 -3.61 12.83 9.06
CA HIS A 97 -4.04 13.09 7.69
C HIS A 97 -2.90 13.22 6.66
N GLY A 98 -1.68 13.54 7.06
CA GLY A 98 -0.53 13.68 6.15
C GLY A 98 -0.66 14.78 5.07
N LEU A 99 -1.67 15.65 5.16
CA LEU A 99 -1.90 16.71 4.18
C LEU A 99 -0.96 17.89 4.43
N THR A 100 -0.51 18.52 3.33
CA THR A 100 0.44 19.63 3.38
C THR A 100 -0.27 20.96 3.52
N ASN A 101 0.21 21.80 4.43
CA ASN A 101 -0.31 23.15 4.66
C ASN A 101 -0.19 24.01 3.38
N GLY A 102 -1.24 24.77 3.07
CA GLY A 102 -1.29 25.65 1.90
C GLY A 102 -1.57 24.96 0.57
N THR A 103 -1.63 23.63 0.55
CA THR A 103 -1.93 22.87 -0.67
C THR A 103 -3.44 22.80 -0.90
N THR A 104 -3.84 22.85 -2.17
CA THR A 104 -5.25 22.77 -2.57
C THR A 104 -5.67 21.31 -2.75
N TYR A 105 -6.74 20.94 -2.06
CA TYR A 105 -7.34 19.60 -2.10
C TYR A 105 -8.81 19.67 -2.46
N LEU A 106 -9.33 18.55 -2.99
CA LEU A 106 -10.73 18.41 -3.36
C LEU A 106 -11.43 17.43 -2.41
N PHE A 107 -12.60 17.83 -1.93
CA PHE A 107 -13.50 16.93 -1.20
C PHE A 107 -14.36 16.12 -2.17
N ARG A 108 -14.53 14.85 -1.85
CA ARG A 108 -15.34 13.91 -2.62
C ARG A 108 -16.28 13.15 -1.70
N GLY A 109 -17.50 12.90 -2.17
CA GLY A 109 -18.42 11.99 -1.50
C GLY A 109 -18.04 10.52 -1.72
N PRO A 110 -18.80 9.58 -1.12
CA PRO A 110 -18.55 8.17 -1.31
C PRO A 110 -18.66 7.79 -2.80
N PRO A 111 -17.77 6.92 -3.30
CA PRO A 111 -17.86 6.48 -4.69
C PRO A 111 -19.14 5.69 -4.92
N THR A 112 -19.86 6.02 -5.97
CA THR A 112 -21.01 5.26 -6.43
C THR A 112 -20.72 4.70 -7.81
N ILE A 113 -21.13 3.46 -8.04
CA ILE A 113 -21.14 2.88 -9.38
C ILE A 113 -22.43 3.39 -10.04
N SER A 114 -22.31 4.32 -10.96
CA SER A 114 -23.44 4.67 -11.80
C SER A 114 -23.59 3.59 -12.87
N PRO A 115 -24.75 2.93 -12.99
CA PRO A 115 -25.03 2.10 -14.16
C PRO A 115 -25.13 3.05 -15.35
N GLY A 116 -24.00 3.25 -16.03
CA GLY A 116 -23.95 4.06 -17.23
C GLY A 116 -24.83 3.44 -18.32
N THR A 117 -25.50 4.26 -19.11
CA THR A 117 -26.13 3.92 -20.40
C THR A 117 -25.08 3.56 -21.47
N GLY A 118 -23.89 3.17 -21.10
CA GLY A 118 -22.82 2.69 -21.95
C GLY A 118 -22.62 1.18 -21.80
N THR A 119 -22.08 0.56 -22.81
CA THR A 119 -21.74 -0.87 -22.89
C THR A 119 -21.12 -1.41 -21.59
N PRO A 120 -21.41 -2.68 -21.22
CA PRO A 120 -21.06 -3.25 -19.90
C PRO A 120 -19.56 -3.34 -19.57
N THR A 121 -18.69 -2.82 -20.41
CA THR A 121 -17.24 -2.92 -20.31
C THR A 121 -16.55 -1.79 -19.55
N ASN A 122 -17.26 -0.70 -19.21
CA ASN A 122 -16.65 0.41 -18.43
C ASN A 122 -17.65 0.99 -17.43
N PRO A 123 -17.67 0.52 -16.18
CA PRO A 123 -18.44 1.17 -15.14
C PRO A 123 -17.90 2.60 -14.92
N VAL A 124 -18.74 3.59 -15.07
CA VAL A 124 -18.39 4.98 -14.73
C VAL A 124 -18.48 5.12 -13.23
N PHE A 125 -17.35 5.32 -12.58
CA PHE A 125 -17.30 5.66 -11.16
C PHE A 125 -17.63 7.15 -11.00
N ALA A 126 -18.76 7.44 -10.38
CA ALA A 126 -19.10 8.79 -9.96
C ALA A 126 -19.03 8.89 -8.43
N TYR A 127 -18.63 10.02 -7.92
CA TYR A 127 -18.73 10.28 -6.49
C TYR A 127 -20.14 10.76 -6.13
N ALA A 128 -20.72 10.19 -5.08
CA ALA A 128 -21.98 10.67 -4.54
C ALA A 128 -21.82 12.09 -4.00
N THR A 129 -22.95 12.79 -3.95
CA THR A 129 -23.00 14.14 -3.39
C THR A 129 -22.59 14.14 -1.93
N ILE A 130 -21.72 15.05 -1.55
CA ILE A 130 -21.33 15.25 -0.15
C ILE A 130 -22.56 15.74 0.61
N PRO A 131 -22.89 15.16 1.77
CA PRO A 131 -24.03 15.60 2.56
C PRO A 131 -23.93 17.07 2.98
N ASN A 132 -25.03 17.79 2.95
CA ASN A 132 -25.08 19.16 3.46
C ASN A 132 -24.98 19.18 4.97
N PHE A 133 -24.31 20.17 5.53
CA PHE A 133 -24.29 20.40 6.96
C PHE A 133 -24.10 21.89 7.28
N ASP A 134 -24.74 22.38 8.30
CA ASP A 134 -24.64 23.76 8.81
C ASP A 134 -24.72 24.85 7.71
N GLY A 135 -25.69 24.74 6.82
CA GLY A 135 -25.87 25.68 5.71
C GLY A 135 -24.91 25.52 4.53
N ILE A 136 -23.91 24.63 4.64
CA ILE A 136 -22.96 24.35 3.58
C ILE A 136 -23.48 23.20 2.74
N THR A 137 -23.55 23.39 1.44
CA THR A 137 -24.04 22.36 0.52
C THR A 137 -22.90 21.44 0.06
N GLY A 138 -23.21 20.18 -0.19
CA GLY A 138 -22.25 19.24 -0.74
C GLY A 138 -21.68 19.67 -2.09
N ALA A 139 -22.48 20.41 -2.89
CA ALA A 139 -22.01 20.99 -4.15
C ALA A 139 -20.91 22.03 -3.94
N GLN A 140 -20.98 22.80 -2.86
CA GLN A 140 -19.93 23.76 -2.49
C GLN A 140 -18.63 23.04 -2.11
N LEU A 141 -18.72 21.99 -1.31
CA LEU A 141 -17.57 21.20 -0.89
C LEU A 141 -16.92 20.42 -2.04
N GLY A 142 -17.72 19.99 -3.01
CA GLY A 142 -17.27 19.22 -4.17
C GLY A 142 -16.85 20.06 -5.38
N GLN A 143 -16.54 21.34 -5.22
CA GLN A 143 -16.12 22.19 -6.35
C GLN A 143 -14.78 21.73 -6.95
N GLY A 144 -14.71 21.71 -8.29
CA GLY A 144 -13.56 21.21 -9.02
C GLY A 144 -12.25 21.99 -8.84
N SER A 145 -12.32 23.22 -8.31
CA SER A 145 -11.15 24.04 -7.96
C SER A 145 -10.52 23.64 -6.63
N GLY A 146 -11.22 22.87 -5.80
CA GLY A 146 -10.75 22.47 -4.48
C GLY A 146 -10.60 23.63 -3.47
N TYR A 147 -10.02 23.31 -2.35
CA TYR A 147 -9.78 24.26 -1.25
C TYR A 147 -8.32 24.23 -0.79
N ALA A 148 -7.71 25.38 -0.64
CA ALA A 148 -6.43 25.50 0.06
C ALA A 148 -6.66 25.23 1.56
N ILE A 149 -6.00 24.23 2.11
CA ILE A 149 -6.13 23.88 3.52
C ILE A 149 -5.05 24.54 4.35
N THR A 150 -5.39 24.83 5.60
CA THR A 150 -4.43 25.20 6.62
C THR A 150 -4.44 24.13 7.70
N THR A 151 -3.28 23.55 7.99
CA THR A 151 -3.16 22.50 9.00
C THR A 151 -3.24 23.10 10.40
N GLY A 152 -3.96 22.41 11.27
CA GLY A 152 -4.18 22.83 12.65
C GLY A 152 -5.65 22.97 13.01
N LEU A 153 -5.89 23.35 14.25
CA LEU A 153 -7.22 23.61 14.77
C LEU A 153 -7.54 25.10 14.62
N TYR A 154 -8.74 25.39 14.16
CA TYR A 154 -9.28 26.75 14.21
C TYR A 154 -10.24 26.85 15.39
N ASP A 155 -9.99 27.80 16.29
CA ASP A 155 -10.82 28.04 17.48
C ASP A 155 -11.14 29.52 17.61
N ASN A 156 -12.43 29.87 17.49
CA ASN A 156 -13.00 31.22 17.71
C ASN A 156 -12.21 32.38 17.07
N GLY A 157 -11.67 32.18 15.87
CA GLY A 157 -10.92 33.21 15.14
C GLY A 157 -9.40 33.15 15.32
N ALA A 158 -8.91 32.26 16.15
CA ALA A 158 -7.47 31.99 16.27
C ALA A 158 -7.12 30.58 15.82
N ARG A 159 -6.08 30.48 15.05
CA ARG A 159 -5.48 29.19 14.71
C ARG A 159 -4.68 28.67 15.90
N VAL A 160 -5.04 27.52 16.43
CA VAL A 160 -4.25 26.82 17.43
C VAL A 160 -3.25 25.93 16.73
N SER A 161 -1.98 26.25 16.81
CA SER A 161 -0.88 25.53 16.19
C SER A 161 -0.11 24.79 17.29
N THR A 162 -0.51 23.55 17.54
CA THR A 162 0.30 22.59 18.28
C THR A 162 0.68 21.46 17.32
N ASP A 163 1.81 20.80 17.53
CA ASP A 163 2.24 19.69 16.67
C ASP A 163 1.15 18.61 16.55
N TYR A 164 0.46 18.33 17.62
CA TYR A 164 -0.67 17.41 17.66
C TYR A 164 -1.85 17.92 16.79
N ALA A 165 -2.18 19.18 16.87
CA ALA A 165 -3.25 19.78 16.07
C ALA A 165 -2.91 19.82 14.58
N LEU A 166 -1.64 20.06 14.23
CA LEU A 166 -1.18 20.09 12.85
C LEU A 166 -1.34 18.74 12.12
N SER A 167 -1.19 17.64 12.83
CA SER A 167 -1.31 16.30 12.27
C SER A 167 -2.72 15.71 12.30
N ASN A 168 -3.61 16.24 13.12
CA ASN A 168 -4.94 15.69 13.36
C ASN A 168 -6.09 16.57 12.87
N PHE A 169 -5.81 17.83 12.58
CA PHE A 169 -6.82 18.79 12.17
C PHE A 169 -6.31 19.66 11.02
N PHE A 170 -7.21 20.02 10.16
CA PHE A 170 -6.99 21.09 9.19
C PHE A 170 -8.27 21.91 9.04
N PHE A 171 -8.16 23.11 8.52
CA PHE A 171 -9.31 23.93 8.22
C PHE A 171 -9.20 24.57 6.84
N PHE A 172 -10.34 24.97 6.33
CA PHE A 172 -10.47 25.68 5.08
C PHE A 172 -11.68 26.63 5.17
N THR A 173 -11.76 27.55 4.22
CA THR A 173 -12.89 28.46 4.14
C THR A 173 -13.67 28.17 2.89
N VAL A 174 -14.97 28.02 3.03
CA VAL A 174 -15.89 27.93 1.90
C VAL A 174 -16.18 29.34 1.42
N ASN A 175 -15.96 29.59 0.14
CA ASN A 175 -16.17 30.88 -0.47
C ASN A 175 -17.67 31.06 -0.78
N THR A 176 -18.47 31.37 0.25
CA THR A 176 -19.90 31.54 0.10
C THR A 176 -20.44 32.57 1.09
N ASP A 177 -21.51 33.23 0.67
CA ASP A 177 -22.41 33.99 1.55
C ASP A 177 -23.22 33.08 2.47
N THR A 178 -22.83 31.83 2.60
CA THR A 178 -23.55 30.83 3.35
C THR A 178 -23.32 31.00 4.83
N ALA A 179 -24.38 31.25 5.50
CA ALA A 179 -24.39 31.44 6.94
C ALA A 179 -24.14 30.09 7.64
N THR A 180 -22.88 29.81 8.00
CA THR A 180 -22.60 28.85 9.05
C THR A 180 -23.22 29.38 10.36
N THR A 181 -23.93 28.53 11.08
CA THR A 181 -24.51 28.90 12.36
C THR A 181 -23.49 28.87 13.52
N GLY A 182 -22.38 28.20 13.29
CA GLY A 182 -21.27 28.07 14.21
C GLY A 182 -21.37 26.91 15.20
N ASN A 183 -20.22 26.31 15.53
CA ASN A 183 -20.11 25.19 16.48
C ASN A 183 -20.96 23.95 16.17
N VAL A 184 -21.32 23.73 14.91
CA VAL A 184 -22.02 22.53 14.47
C VAL A 184 -21.00 21.47 14.05
N LYS A 185 -21.15 20.26 14.56
CA LYS A 185 -20.43 19.08 14.09
C LYS A 185 -21.33 18.25 13.20
N GLY A 186 -20.80 17.73 12.11
CA GLY A 186 -21.57 16.89 11.19
C GLY A 186 -20.79 16.40 10.00
N GLY A 187 -21.48 15.73 9.11
CA GLY A 187 -20.93 15.27 7.83
C GLY A 187 -19.76 14.29 7.95
N GLY A 188 -19.00 14.20 6.90
CA GLY A 188 -17.77 13.40 6.86
C GLY A 188 -17.96 11.94 6.50
N TYR A 189 -19.06 11.30 6.87
CA TYR A 189 -19.26 9.88 6.59
C TYR A 189 -19.18 9.57 5.08
N GLY A 190 -18.24 8.70 4.72
CA GLY A 190 -18.01 8.33 3.32
C GLY A 190 -17.39 9.43 2.47
N CYS A 191 -17.05 10.58 3.06
CA CYS A 191 -16.30 11.62 2.37
C CYS A 191 -14.80 11.37 2.40
N SER A 192 -14.12 11.86 1.38
CA SER A 192 -12.66 11.83 1.31
C SER A 192 -12.13 13.19 0.87
N ILE A 193 -10.88 13.44 1.24
CA ILE A 193 -10.09 14.59 0.77
C ILE A 193 -8.85 14.08 0.07
N GLY A 194 -8.49 14.68 -1.05
CA GLY A 194 -7.31 14.27 -1.80
C GLY A 194 -6.94 15.27 -2.89
N PRO A 195 -5.90 14.97 -3.68
CA PRO A 195 -5.47 15.86 -4.76
C PRO A 195 -6.59 16.10 -5.77
N ILE A 196 -6.52 17.21 -6.49
CA ILE A 196 -7.53 17.58 -7.51
C ILE A 196 -7.53 16.54 -8.63
N THR A 197 -6.36 16.16 -9.10
CA THR A 197 -6.18 15.09 -10.08
C THR A 197 -5.64 13.86 -9.40
N ILE A 198 -6.35 12.75 -9.51
CA ILE A 198 -5.86 11.45 -9.11
C ILE A 198 -5.34 10.82 -10.40
N SER A 199 -4.02 10.73 -10.55
CA SER A 199 -3.42 9.93 -11.63
C SER A 199 -3.73 8.46 -11.35
N ALA A 200 -4.30 7.80 -12.34
CA ALA A 200 -4.54 6.36 -12.34
C ALA A 200 -3.25 5.61 -12.66
#